data_43f3e8ff38b753500bc5468e2319dd13
#
_entry.id   43f3e8ff38b753500bc5468e2319dd13
#
_cell.length_a   1.000
_cell.length_b   1.000
_cell.length_c   1.000
_cell.angle_alpha   90.00
_cell.angle_beta   90.00
_cell.angle_gamma   90.00
#
_symmetry.space_group_name_H-M   'P 1'
#
loop_
_entity.id
_entity.type
_entity.pdbx_description
1 polymer ?
#
loop_
_entity_poly.entity_id
_entity_poly.type
_entity_poly.pdbx_seq_one_letter_code
_entity_poly.pdbx_strand_id
1 'polypeptide(L)'
;MALVINHNMMAMTATRNLDTAYDSLSKATNQLSSGLRINSAADDAAGLAVRELMRSNIAALNQGVRNANDGISMLQTADGALQVVDEKLIRMKELAEQAATGTYTSTQRLIIDSEYQAMASEITRIASATDFNGIYLLNGNLSGSTNNDRGLTATGKLKIHFGPNNFSAEDYYYVQIGTSTASALGVGMNAAGTAGRSISTQDLAQTALAQIQNAIVSKDKIRAALGALENRLSNTITNLQVQSQNLQSAESQISDVDVASEMTEFVRDQILTQSAVAMLSQANNLPKMALQLMGG
;
A
#
# COMPACT_ATOMS: atom_id res chain seq x y z
N MET A 1 2.19 -33.71 62.04
CA MET A 1 1.07 -34.22 61.21
C MET A 1 0.92 -35.70 61.56
N ALA A 2 -0.28 -36.14 61.89
CA ALA A 2 -0.52 -37.57 62.13
C ALA A 2 -0.36 -38.38 60.86
N LEU A 3 0.35 -39.51 60.91
CA LEU A 3 0.54 -40.42 59.79
C LEU A 3 -0.79 -41.16 59.60
N VAL A 4 -1.57 -40.80 58.55
CA VAL A 4 -2.87 -41.39 58.23
C VAL A 4 -2.68 -42.33 57.05
N ILE A 5 -3.01 -43.61 57.23
CA ILE A 5 -2.77 -44.64 56.21
C ILE A 5 -3.83 -44.62 55.10
N ASN A 6 -5.07 -44.25 55.43
CA ASN A 6 -6.19 -44.32 54.48
C ASN A 6 -6.26 -43.16 53.48
N HIS A 7 -5.68 -41.97 53.80
CA HIS A 7 -5.61 -40.83 52.93
C HIS A 7 -4.19 -40.20 53.01
N ASN A 8 -3.40 -40.40 51.95
CA ASN A 8 -2.06 -39.85 51.90
C ASN A 8 -2.11 -38.36 51.43
N MET A 9 -2.37 -37.45 52.42
CA MET A 9 -2.46 -36.00 52.17
C MET A 9 -1.15 -35.42 51.61
N MET A 10 0.02 -35.98 51.96
CA MET A 10 1.32 -35.57 51.43
C MET A 10 1.46 -35.91 49.93
N ALA A 11 1.04 -37.11 49.54
CA ALA A 11 1.05 -37.46 48.12
C ALA A 11 0.06 -36.63 47.31
N MET A 12 -1.15 -36.33 47.83
CA MET A 12 -2.13 -35.47 47.19
C MET A 12 -1.61 -34.04 46.99
N THR A 13 -0.90 -33.49 48.01
CA THR A 13 -0.28 -32.16 47.92
C THR A 13 0.89 -32.16 46.92
N ALA A 14 1.71 -33.23 46.93
CA ALA A 14 2.81 -33.38 45.97
C ALA A 14 2.30 -33.50 44.50
N THR A 15 1.20 -34.25 44.30
CA THR A 15 0.57 -34.35 42.96
C THR A 15 0.07 -33.00 42.48
N ARG A 16 -0.65 -32.25 43.33
CA ARG A 16 -1.14 -30.92 42.99
C ARG A 16 -0.01 -29.94 42.63
N ASN A 17 1.09 -29.98 43.42
CA ASN A 17 2.27 -29.14 43.13
C ASN A 17 2.96 -29.59 41.81
N LEU A 18 2.97 -30.89 41.55
CA LEU A 18 3.50 -31.44 40.27
C LEU A 18 2.65 -30.97 39.06
N ASP A 19 1.34 -31.07 39.16
CA ASP A 19 0.43 -30.60 38.12
C ASP A 19 0.62 -29.11 37.83
N THR A 20 0.70 -28.28 38.90
CA THR A 20 0.98 -26.84 38.76
C THR A 20 2.34 -26.56 38.11
N ALA A 21 3.38 -27.33 38.45
CA ALA A 21 4.71 -27.19 37.85
C ALA A 21 4.72 -27.62 36.37
N TYR A 22 3.97 -28.67 36.01
CA TYR A 22 3.80 -29.06 34.61
C TYR A 22 3.03 -28.05 33.78
N ASP A 23 1.97 -27.46 34.33
CA ASP A 23 1.22 -26.39 33.63
C ASP A 23 2.10 -25.17 33.37
N SER A 24 2.89 -24.75 34.38
CA SER A 24 3.84 -23.63 34.19
C SER A 24 4.92 -23.97 33.17
N LEU A 25 5.53 -25.16 33.22
CA LEU A 25 6.53 -25.61 32.27
C LEU A 25 5.97 -25.68 30.84
N SER A 26 4.74 -26.16 30.67
CA SER A 26 4.05 -26.22 29.38
C SER A 26 3.83 -24.80 28.83
N LYS A 27 3.44 -23.85 29.68
CA LYS A 27 3.26 -22.46 29.30
C LYS A 27 4.57 -21.83 28.85
N ALA A 28 5.63 -21.95 29.65
CA ALA A 28 6.96 -21.43 29.30
C ALA A 28 7.49 -22.05 28.00
N THR A 29 7.27 -23.37 27.80
CA THR A 29 7.63 -24.05 26.55
C THR A 29 6.90 -23.45 25.34
N ASN A 30 5.60 -23.20 25.46
CA ASN A 30 4.80 -22.59 24.40
C ASN A 30 5.26 -21.17 24.09
N GLN A 31 5.57 -20.36 25.09
CA GLN A 31 6.05 -18.99 24.91
C GLN A 31 7.45 -18.95 24.27
N LEU A 32 8.36 -19.81 24.70
CA LEU A 32 9.70 -19.93 24.10
C LEU A 32 9.65 -20.46 22.65
N SER A 33 8.77 -21.42 22.38
CA SER A 33 8.62 -22.02 21.06
C SER A 33 8.00 -21.06 20.03
N SER A 34 7.06 -20.21 20.48
CA SER A 34 6.40 -19.22 19.62
C SER A 34 7.16 -17.90 19.53
N GLY A 35 8.01 -17.59 20.53
CA GLY A 35 8.62 -16.27 20.71
C GLY A 35 7.64 -15.21 21.22
N LEU A 36 6.41 -15.61 21.57
CA LEU A 36 5.34 -14.70 21.96
C LEU A 36 4.97 -14.89 23.43
N ARG A 37 4.85 -13.81 24.17
CA ARG A 37 4.38 -13.78 25.57
C ARG A 37 2.89 -14.11 25.67
N ILE A 38 2.10 -13.67 24.68
CA ILE A 38 0.64 -13.88 24.61
C ILE A 38 0.35 -14.82 23.46
N ASN A 39 0.07 -16.09 23.74
CA ASN A 39 -0.28 -17.11 22.77
C ASN A 39 -1.78 -17.38 22.66
N SER A 40 -2.49 -17.20 23.76
CA SER A 40 -3.93 -17.47 23.85
C SER A 40 -4.68 -16.37 24.57
N ALA A 41 -5.99 -16.29 24.39
CA ALA A 41 -6.84 -15.37 25.13
C ALA A 41 -6.85 -15.63 26.66
N ALA A 42 -6.42 -16.82 27.10
CA ALA A 42 -6.27 -17.16 28.49
C ALA A 42 -5.04 -16.51 29.14
N ASP A 43 -4.01 -16.16 28.34
CA ASP A 43 -2.81 -15.49 28.85
C ASP A 43 -3.07 -14.01 29.13
N ASP A 44 -3.67 -13.31 28.18
CA ASP A 44 -4.07 -11.89 28.31
C ASP A 44 -5.07 -11.56 27.19
N ALA A 45 -6.35 -11.51 27.53
CA ALA A 45 -7.42 -11.23 26.57
C ALA A 45 -7.37 -9.78 26.07
N ALA A 46 -6.99 -8.82 26.91
CA ALA A 46 -6.90 -7.41 26.54
C ALA A 46 -5.68 -7.15 25.64
N GLY A 47 -4.51 -7.68 26.00
CA GLY A 47 -3.30 -7.61 25.21
C GLY A 47 -3.46 -8.28 23.86
N LEU A 48 -4.12 -9.44 23.81
CA LEU A 48 -4.43 -10.13 22.55
C LEU A 48 -5.30 -9.29 21.62
N ALA A 49 -6.36 -8.66 22.14
CA ALA A 49 -7.25 -7.82 21.33
C ALA A 49 -6.51 -6.61 20.74
N VAL A 50 -5.67 -5.94 21.55
CA VAL A 50 -4.87 -4.80 21.10
C VAL A 50 -3.84 -5.24 20.05
N ARG A 51 -3.17 -6.37 20.26
CA ARG A 51 -2.23 -6.96 19.29
C ARG A 51 -2.89 -7.22 17.94
N GLU A 52 -4.04 -7.89 17.92
CA GLU A 52 -4.72 -8.21 16.67
C GLU A 52 -5.19 -6.95 15.93
N LEU A 53 -5.62 -5.90 16.64
CA LEU A 53 -5.92 -4.59 16.07
C LEU A 53 -4.67 -3.95 15.44
N MET A 54 -3.53 -3.97 16.15
CA MET A 54 -2.26 -3.44 15.63
C MET A 54 -1.80 -4.21 14.40
N ARG A 55 -1.86 -5.55 14.41
CA ARG A 55 -1.52 -6.39 13.25
C ARG A 55 -2.40 -6.11 12.04
N SER A 56 -3.70 -5.94 12.25
CA SER A 56 -4.63 -5.54 11.21
C SER A 56 -4.25 -4.19 10.60
N ASN A 57 -3.95 -3.21 11.44
CA ASN A 57 -3.52 -1.87 10.99
C ASN A 57 -2.18 -1.92 10.24
N ILE A 58 -1.20 -2.67 10.74
CA ILE A 58 0.10 -2.85 10.08
C ILE A 58 -0.09 -3.48 8.69
N ALA A 59 -0.92 -4.52 8.59
CA ALA A 59 -1.23 -5.16 7.32
C ALA A 59 -1.92 -4.19 6.34
N ALA A 60 -2.87 -3.39 6.83
CA ALA A 60 -3.55 -2.37 6.05
C ALA A 60 -2.60 -1.26 5.57
N LEU A 61 -1.72 -0.75 6.44
CA LEU A 61 -0.71 0.26 6.09
C LEU A 61 0.28 -0.27 5.04
N ASN A 62 0.75 -1.50 5.19
CA ASN A 62 1.63 -2.14 4.22
C ASN A 62 0.94 -2.33 2.85
N GLN A 63 -0.36 -2.63 2.83
CA GLN A 63 -1.13 -2.64 1.59
C GLN A 63 -1.29 -1.23 1.04
N GLY A 64 -1.50 -0.24 1.89
CA GLY A 64 -1.57 1.17 1.53
C GLY A 64 -0.29 1.67 0.84
N VAL A 65 0.88 1.26 1.34
CA VAL A 65 2.18 1.54 0.70
C VAL A 65 2.23 0.94 -0.72
N ARG A 66 1.77 -0.30 -0.91
CA ARG A 66 1.72 -0.92 -2.25
C ARG A 66 0.77 -0.16 -3.19
N ASN A 67 -0.42 0.17 -2.71
CA ASN A 67 -1.41 0.94 -3.49
C ASN A 67 -0.87 2.32 -3.90
N ALA A 68 -0.13 2.98 -3.01
CA ALA A 68 0.50 4.27 -3.31
C ALA A 68 1.62 4.14 -4.35
N ASN A 69 2.43 3.07 -4.31
CA ASN A 69 3.45 2.78 -5.32
C ASN A 69 2.81 2.47 -6.69
N ASP A 70 1.71 1.72 -6.73
CA ASP A 70 0.94 1.49 -7.95
C ASP A 70 0.41 2.81 -8.52
N GLY A 71 -0.06 3.71 -7.63
CA GLY A 71 -0.45 5.06 -8.01
C GLY A 71 0.69 5.86 -8.63
N ILE A 72 1.89 5.82 -8.06
CA ILE A 72 3.09 6.47 -8.62
C ILE A 72 3.42 5.90 -10.00
N SER A 73 3.42 4.59 -10.17
CA SER A 73 3.69 3.93 -11.45
C SER A 73 2.69 4.34 -12.53
N MET A 74 1.42 4.49 -12.17
CA MET A 74 0.38 5.00 -13.05
C MET A 74 0.65 6.47 -13.46
N LEU A 75 1.03 7.34 -12.51
CA LEU A 75 1.36 8.74 -12.79
C LEU A 75 2.57 8.86 -13.71
N GLN A 76 3.61 8.05 -13.49
CA GLN A 76 4.82 8.00 -14.32
C GLN A 76 4.51 7.52 -15.74
N THR A 77 3.60 6.56 -15.89
CA THR A 77 3.13 6.11 -17.22
C THR A 77 2.44 7.26 -17.95
N ALA A 78 1.60 8.03 -17.27
CA ALA A 78 0.93 9.19 -17.85
C ALA A 78 1.94 10.31 -18.19
N ASP A 79 2.93 10.60 -17.34
CA ASP A 79 3.95 11.61 -17.59
C ASP A 79 4.84 11.23 -18.78
N GLY A 80 5.24 9.95 -18.86
CA GLY A 80 6.02 9.45 -20.00
C GLY A 80 5.29 9.64 -21.34
N ALA A 81 3.98 9.36 -21.38
CA ALA A 81 3.17 9.61 -22.57
C ALA A 81 3.05 11.12 -22.88
N LEU A 82 2.92 11.96 -21.88
CA LEU A 82 2.87 13.43 -22.05
C LEU A 82 4.21 14.00 -22.55
N GLN A 83 5.35 13.36 -22.26
CA GLN A 83 6.64 13.75 -22.85
C GLN A 83 6.66 13.50 -24.35
N VAL A 84 6.15 12.37 -24.80
CA VAL A 84 6.04 12.10 -26.24
C VAL A 84 5.06 13.06 -26.92
N VAL A 85 3.95 13.40 -26.27
CA VAL A 85 3.02 14.43 -26.77
C VAL A 85 3.72 15.80 -26.88
N ASP A 86 4.61 16.14 -25.96
CA ASP A 86 5.40 17.38 -26.02
C ASP A 86 6.26 17.45 -27.27
N GLU A 87 6.99 16.40 -27.59
CA GLU A 87 7.81 16.31 -28.81
C GLU A 87 6.96 16.55 -30.08
N LYS A 88 5.74 16.01 -30.11
CA LYS A 88 4.83 16.22 -31.23
C LYS A 88 4.31 17.65 -31.30
N LEU A 89 4.01 18.28 -30.16
CA LEU A 89 3.60 19.69 -30.09
C LEU A 89 4.73 20.62 -30.54
N ILE A 90 5.97 20.35 -30.15
CA ILE A 90 7.14 21.11 -30.59
C ILE A 90 7.28 20.98 -32.12
N ARG A 91 7.17 19.76 -32.68
CA ARG A 91 7.21 19.57 -34.11
C ARG A 91 6.09 20.29 -34.85
N MET A 92 4.86 20.26 -34.30
CA MET A 92 3.73 21.01 -34.84
C MET A 92 3.98 22.52 -34.80
N LYS A 93 4.66 23.04 -33.79
CA LYS A 93 5.05 24.45 -33.68
C LYS A 93 6.04 24.83 -34.81
N GLU A 94 7.05 24.00 -35.07
CA GLU A 94 7.99 24.20 -36.17
C GLU A 94 7.27 24.24 -37.52
N LEU A 95 6.35 23.31 -37.78
CA LEU A 95 5.56 23.26 -39.01
C LEU A 95 4.66 24.50 -39.18
N ALA A 96 4.05 24.95 -38.07
CA ALA A 96 3.23 26.15 -38.08
C ALA A 96 4.05 27.42 -38.33
N GLU A 97 5.25 27.52 -37.75
CA GLU A 97 6.19 28.61 -38.03
C GLU A 97 6.63 28.61 -39.53
N GLN A 98 6.93 27.42 -40.04
CA GLN A 98 7.28 27.25 -41.45
C GLN A 98 6.12 27.67 -42.37
N ALA A 99 4.87 27.32 -42.05
CA ALA A 99 3.70 27.69 -42.85
C ALA A 99 3.31 29.17 -42.72
N ALA A 100 3.67 29.83 -41.61
CA ALA A 100 3.37 31.23 -41.35
C ALA A 100 4.20 32.19 -42.20
N THR A 101 5.35 31.74 -42.69
CA THR A 101 6.18 32.61 -43.58
C THR A 101 5.57 32.76 -44.95
N GLY A 102 5.78 33.94 -45.59
CA GLY A 102 5.30 34.24 -46.94
C GLY A 102 6.06 33.59 -48.10
N THR A 103 7.12 32.82 -47.82
CA THR A 103 8.01 32.22 -48.85
C THR A 103 7.45 30.94 -49.47
N TYR A 104 6.42 30.31 -48.85
CA TYR A 104 5.81 29.08 -49.36
C TYR A 104 4.53 29.35 -50.14
N THR A 105 4.32 28.59 -51.20
CA THR A 105 3.08 28.61 -51.97
C THR A 105 1.96 27.89 -51.24
N SER A 106 0.70 28.14 -51.64
CA SER A 106 -0.45 27.47 -51.03
C SER A 106 -0.37 25.93 -51.16
N THR A 107 0.14 25.41 -52.28
CA THR A 107 0.33 23.97 -52.46
C THR A 107 1.38 23.39 -51.49
N GLN A 108 2.47 24.12 -51.25
CA GLN A 108 3.50 23.70 -50.32
C GLN A 108 2.97 23.74 -48.86
N ARG A 109 2.15 24.75 -48.52
CA ARG A 109 1.50 24.80 -47.19
C ARG A 109 0.53 23.64 -46.98
N LEU A 110 -0.18 23.18 -48.00
CA LEU A 110 -1.02 21.99 -47.89
C LEU A 110 -0.21 20.70 -47.61
N ILE A 111 1.00 20.60 -48.16
CA ILE A 111 1.90 19.48 -47.83
C ILE A 111 2.35 19.56 -46.37
N ILE A 112 2.74 20.75 -45.89
CA ILE A 112 3.12 20.98 -44.50
C ILE A 112 1.92 20.73 -43.58
N ASP A 113 0.70 21.14 -43.94
CA ASP A 113 -0.53 20.88 -43.19
C ASP A 113 -0.82 19.37 -43.07
N SER A 114 -0.51 18.59 -44.11
CA SER A 114 -0.69 17.12 -44.02
C SER A 114 0.19 16.48 -42.94
N GLU A 115 1.44 16.93 -42.78
CA GLU A 115 2.33 16.50 -41.70
C GLU A 115 1.79 16.98 -40.33
N TYR A 116 1.33 18.23 -40.23
CA TYR A 116 0.71 18.80 -39.07
C TYR A 116 -0.49 17.99 -38.59
N GLN A 117 -1.39 17.59 -39.49
CA GLN A 117 -2.55 16.73 -39.17
C GLN A 117 -2.14 15.32 -38.76
N ALA A 118 -1.07 14.78 -39.36
CA ALA A 118 -0.52 13.50 -38.94
C ALA A 118 0.01 13.54 -37.48
N MET A 119 0.70 14.62 -37.10
CA MET A 119 1.15 14.81 -35.70
C MET A 119 -0.04 14.94 -34.74
N ALA A 120 -1.09 15.66 -35.12
CA ALA A 120 -2.30 15.79 -34.33
C ALA A 120 -3.03 14.44 -34.11
N SER A 121 -3.08 13.64 -35.20
CA SER A 121 -3.63 12.27 -35.13
C SER A 121 -2.82 11.38 -34.22
N GLU A 122 -1.49 11.50 -34.25
CA GLU A 122 -0.59 10.75 -33.38
C GLU A 122 -0.73 11.15 -31.92
N ILE A 123 -0.89 12.44 -31.58
CA ILE A 123 -1.21 12.92 -30.24
C ILE A 123 -2.50 12.25 -29.72
N THR A 124 -3.54 12.22 -30.56
CA THR A 124 -4.81 11.57 -30.20
C THR A 124 -4.65 10.07 -30.00
N ARG A 125 -3.86 9.42 -30.88
CA ARG A 125 -3.55 7.99 -30.73
C ARG A 125 -2.82 7.70 -29.43
N ILE A 126 -1.78 8.48 -29.10
CA ILE A 126 -1.03 8.34 -27.84
C ILE A 126 -1.97 8.52 -26.64
N ALA A 127 -2.77 9.60 -26.65
CA ALA A 127 -3.71 9.86 -25.56
C ALA A 127 -4.76 8.77 -25.37
N SER A 128 -5.19 8.13 -26.47
CA SER A 128 -6.18 7.05 -26.44
C SER A 128 -5.59 5.68 -26.16
N ALA A 129 -4.29 5.47 -26.46
CA ALA A 129 -3.61 4.19 -26.27
C ALA A 129 -2.91 4.10 -24.92
N THR A 130 -2.70 5.23 -24.23
CA THR A 130 -2.04 5.22 -22.91
C THR A 130 -3.00 4.73 -21.85
N ASP A 131 -2.78 3.50 -21.40
CA ASP A 131 -3.53 2.90 -20.31
C ASP A 131 -2.58 2.33 -19.24
N PHE A 132 -3.12 2.16 -18.07
CA PHE A 132 -2.50 1.44 -16.96
C PHE A 132 -3.50 0.42 -16.44
N ASN A 133 -3.22 -0.86 -16.64
CA ASN A 133 -4.09 -1.97 -16.26
C ASN A 133 -5.55 -1.81 -16.77
N GLY A 134 -5.71 -1.37 -18.04
CA GLY A 134 -7.02 -1.13 -18.66
C GLY A 134 -7.70 0.19 -18.29
N ILE A 135 -7.07 1.02 -17.47
CA ILE A 135 -7.55 2.37 -17.13
C ILE A 135 -6.87 3.37 -18.07
N TYR A 136 -7.62 3.98 -18.96
CA TYR A 136 -7.12 5.00 -19.87
C TYR A 136 -6.85 6.30 -19.11
N LEU A 137 -5.62 6.83 -19.27
CA LEU A 137 -5.15 7.93 -18.43
C LEU A 137 -5.36 9.31 -19.05
N LEU A 138 -5.23 9.45 -20.38
CA LEU A 138 -5.14 10.73 -21.09
C LEU A 138 -6.31 11.01 -22.03
N ASN A 139 -7.22 10.07 -22.21
CA ASN A 139 -8.34 10.19 -23.17
C ASN A 139 -9.51 11.04 -22.63
N GLY A 140 -9.46 11.47 -21.37
CA GLY A 140 -10.52 12.25 -20.70
C GLY A 140 -11.38 11.46 -19.72
N ASN A 141 -11.24 10.14 -19.62
CA ASN A 141 -12.00 9.35 -18.67
C ASN A 141 -11.74 9.77 -17.22
N LEU A 142 -10.52 10.20 -16.90
CA LEU A 142 -10.12 10.65 -15.56
C LEU A 142 -10.26 12.17 -15.36
N SER A 143 -10.81 12.91 -16.31
CA SER A 143 -10.97 14.38 -16.22
C SER A 143 -12.23 14.82 -15.47
N GLY A 144 -13.18 13.92 -15.23
CA GLY A 144 -14.45 14.22 -14.56
C GLY A 144 -14.27 14.65 -13.10
N SER A 145 -15.20 15.48 -12.61
CA SER A 145 -15.23 15.95 -11.21
C SER A 145 -15.87 14.94 -10.25
N THR A 146 -16.63 13.98 -10.75
CA THR A 146 -17.32 12.95 -9.98
C THR A 146 -16.61 11.62 -10.09
N ASN A 147 -16.60 10.86 -9.00
CA ASN A 147 -16.08 9.50 -8.99
C ASN A 147 -17.23 8.54 -9.35
N ASN A 148 -17.15 7.87 -10.50
CA ASN A 148 -18.12 6.90 -10.99
C ASN A 148 -17.52 5.49 -11.03
N ASP A 149 -17.10 4.97 -9.87
CA ASP A 149 -16.47 3.63 -9.73
C ASP A 149 -17.48 2.46 -9.87
N ARG A 150 -18.61 2.65 -10.55
CA ARG A 150 -19.64 1.61 -10.70
C ARG A 150 -19.47 0.71 -11.92
N GLY A 151 -18.39 0.84 -12.68
CA GLY A 151 -18.12 0.06 -13.89
C GLY A 151 -16.76 -0.62 -13.89
N LEU A 152 -16.55 -1.51 -14.89
CA LEU A 152 -15.26 -2.17 -15.14
C LEU A 152 -14.16 -1.19 -15.60
N THR A 153 -14.53 0.06 -15.92
CA THR A 153 -13.61 1.14 -16.32
C THR A 153 -13.85 2.34 -15.41
N ALA A 154 -12.80 2.81 -14.74
CA ALA A 154 -12.88 4.02 -13.92
C ALA A 154 -13.19 5.23 -14.83
N THR A 155 -14.29 5.95 -14.53
CA THR A 155 -14.64 7.22 -15.15
C THR A 155 -14.73 8.30 -14.07
N GLY A 156 -14.03 9.42 -14.29
CA GLY A 156 -13.94 10.49 -13.30
C GLY A 156 -12.67 10.40 -12.47
N LYS A 157 -12.69 10.97 -11.26
CA LYS A 157 -11.52 10.95 -10.36
C LYS A 157 -11.21 9.54 -9.90
N LEU A 158 -9.98 9.08 -10.09
CA LEU A 158 -9.50 7.81 -9.57
C LEU A 158 -9.16 7.96 -8.09
N LYS A 159 -9.64 7.04 -7.26
CA LYS A 159 -9.36 6.98 -5.82
C LYS A 159 -8.17 6.06 -5.56
N ILE A 160 -7.08 6.59 -5.00
CA ILE A 160 -5.97 5.80 -4.46
C ILE A 160 -6.14 5.73 -2.95
N HIS A 161 -6.42 4.54 -2.45
CA HIS A 161 -6.64 4.28 -1.02
C HIS A 161 -5.38 3.71 -0.40
N PHE A 162 -4.89 4.34 0.70
CA PHE A 162 -3.64 3.96 1.37
C PHE A 162 -3.75 3.89 2.89
N GLY A 163 -4.82 4.41 3.50
CA GLY A 163 -5.03 4.36 4.95
C GLY A 163 -5.80 3.13 5.41
N PRO A 164 -5.82 2.84 6.73
CA PRO A 164 -6.55 1.70 7.29
C PRO A 164 -8.05 1.92 7.39
N ASN A 165 -8.53 3.16 7.32
CA ASN A 165 -9.93 3.56 7.49
C ASN A 165 -10.52 4.13 6.19
N ASN A 166 -11.65 4.84 6.27
CA ASN A 166 -12.31 5.43 5.09
C ASN A 166 -12.57 6.94 5.27
N PHE A 167 -11.63 7.67 5.84
CA PHE A 167 -11.71 9.13 5.98
C PHE A 167 -11.09 9.82 4.76
N SER A 168 -11.85 10.69 4.10
CA SER A 168 -11.44 11.32 2.83
C SER A 168 -10.23 12.24 2.92
N ALA A 169 -9.91 12.75 4.10
CA ALA A 169 -8.76 13.62 4.30
C ALA A 169 -7.46 12.87 4.59
N GLU A 170 -7.55 11.63 5.11
CA GLU A 170 -6.45 10.91 5.72
C GLU A 170 -6.08 9.62 4.97
N ASP A 171 -7.09 8.91 4.42
CA ASP A 171 -6.92 7.54 3.96
C ASP A 171 -6.83 7.39 2.44
N TYR A 172 -7.17 8.41 1.65
CA TYR A 172 -7.12 8.33 0.20
C TYR A 172 -6.97 9.68 -0.49
N TYR A 173 -6.39 9.65 -1.70
CA TYR A 173 -6.36 10.79 -2.60
C TYR A 173 -7.14 10.51 -3.87
N TYR A 174 -7.72 11.56 -4.41
CA TYR A 174 -8.28 11.54 -5.75
C TYR A 174 -7.26 12.03 -6.76
N VAL A 175 -6.98 11.20 -7.76
CA VAL A 175 -6.18 11.55 -8.92
C VAL A 175 -7.13 11.98 -10.02
N GLN A 176 -6.92 13.16 -10.56
CA GLN A 176 -7.62 13.68 -11.72
C GLN A 176 -6.59 14.03 -12.79
N ILE A 177 -6.72 13.45 -13.99
CA ILE A 177 -5.82 13.69 -15.10
C ILE A 177 -6.62 14.38 -16.20
N GLY A 178 -6.12 15.53 -16.65
CA GLY A 178 -6.74 16.29 -17.72
C GLY A 178 -6.65 15.56 -19.07
N THR A 179 -7.62 15.82 -19.93
CA THR A 179 -7.64 15.28 -21.28
C THR A 179 -6.52 15.87 -22.13
N SER A 180 -5.73 15.01 -22.78
CA SER A 180 -4.58 15.41 -23.60
C SER A 180 -4.73 14.99 -25.08
N THR A 181 -5.96 14.81 -25.57
CA THR A 181 -6.23 14.59 -26.99
C THR A 181 -6.00 15.88 -27.79
N ALA A 182 -5.65 15.76 -29.07
CA ALA A 182 -5.45 16.92 -29.94
C ALA A 182 -6.65 17.88 -29.94
N SER A 183 -7.88 17.34 -29.91
CA SER A 183 -9.10 18.16 -29.88
C SER A 183 -9.28 18.92 -28.57
N ALA A 184 -8.91 18.32 -27.42
CA ALA A 184 -8.95 18.96 -26.11
C ALA A 184 -7.86 20.02 -25.94
N LEU A 185 -6.70 19.80 -26.56
CA LEU A 185 -5.60 20.77 -26.62
C LEU A 185 -5.85 21.88 -27.65
N GLY A 186 -6.90 21.77 -28.47
CA GLY A 186 -7.25 22.79 -29.47
C GLY A 186 -6.37 22.78 -30.72
N VAL A 187 -5.63 21.68 -30.97
CA VAL A 187 -4.70 21.55 -32.08
C VAL A 187 -5.13 20.44 -33.05
N GLY A 188 -5.07 20.69 -34.35
CA GLY A 188 -5.34 19.69 -35.39
C GLY A 188 -6.73 19.05 -35.37
N MET A 189 -6.91 18.00 -36.18
CA MET A 189 -8.13 17.18 -36.27
C MET A 189 -9.42 17.98 -36.38
N ASN A 190 -9.58 18.74 -37.46
CA ASN A 190 -10.79 18.92 -38.23
C ASN A 190 -10.72 20.04 -39.25
N ALA A 191 -11.46 19.83 -40.32
CA ALA A 191 -11.94 20.74 -41.34
C ALA A 191 -10.96 21.86 -41.74
N ALA A 192 -10.50 21.79 -42.98
CA ALA A 192 -9.85 22.89 -43.66
C ALA A 192 -10.57 24.22 -43.35
N GLY A 193 -9.84 25.16 -42.73
CA GLY A 193 -10.38 26.49 -42.46
C GLY A 193 -10.74 26.81 -40.98
N THR A 194 -10.56 25.89 -40.04
CA THR A 194 -10.78 26.21 -38.61
C THR A 194 -9.49 26.75 -37.98
N ALA A 195 -9.55 27.92 -37.37
CA ALA A 195 -8.44 28.55 -36.67
C ALA A 195 -7.80 27.62 -35.62
N GLY A 196 -6.46 27.47 -35.68
CA GLY A 196 -5.69 26.59 -34.79
C GLY A 196 -5.68 25.12 -35.16
N ARG A 197 -6.55 24.66 -36.06
CA ARG A 197 -6.67 23.24 -36.46
C ARG A 197 -6.09 22.89 -37.82
N SER A 198 -5.75 23.89 -38.63
CA SER A 198 -5.10 23.73 -39.95
C SER A 198 -4.09 24.87 -40.12
N ILE A 199 -3.05 24.60 -40.88
CA ILE A 199 -2.00 25.59 -41.25
C ILE A 199 -1.93 25.80 -42.74
N SER A 200 -3.03 25.51 -43.47
CA SER A 200 -3.13 25.57 -44.93
C SER A 200 -3.01 26.99 -45.50
N THR A 201 -3.26 28.02 -44.70
CA THR A 201 -3.06 29.43 -45.04
C THR A 201 -2.14 30.13 -44.04
N GLN A 202 -1.57 31.27 -44.45
CA GLN A 202 -0.67 32.04 -43.58
C GLN A 202 -1.36 32.51 -42.28
N ASP A 203 -2.59 33.03 -42.39
CA ASP A 203 -3.36 33.53 -41.23
C ASP A 203 -3.73 32.40 -40.28
N LEU A 204 -4.10 31.24 -40.79
CA LEU A 204 -4.38 30.06 -39.98
C LEU A 204 -3.12 29.54 -39.27
N ALA A 205 -1.96 29.57 -39.94
CA ALA A 205 -0.68 29.19 -39.36
C ALA A 205 -0.29 30.12 -38.21
N GLN A 206 -0.48 31.43 -38.35
CA GLN A 206 -0.24 32.40 -37.24
C GLN A 206 -1.16 32.14 -36.05
N THR A 207 -2.44 31.84 -36.33
CA THR A 207 -3.39 31.52 -35.26
C THR A 207 -3.04 30.17 -34.61
N ALA A 208 -2.58 29.18 -35.36
CA ALA A 208 -2.16 27.88 -34.86
C ALA A 208 -0.98 27.97 -33.91
N LEU A 209 -0.01 28.90 -34.15
CA LEU A 209 1.09 29.13 -33.23
C LEU A 209 0.62 29.50 -31.80
N ALA A 210 -0.38 30.39 -31.69
CA ALA A 210 -0.95 30.76 -30.40
C ALA A 210 -1.67 29.57 -29.73
N GLN A 211 -2.40 28.77 -30.52
CA GLN A 211 -3.09 27.59 -30.01
C GLN A 211 -2.12 26.49 -29.55
N ILE A 212 -1.04 26.26 -30.28
CA ILE A 212 0.00 25.29 -29.91
C ILE A 212 0.68 25.76 -28.61
N GLN A 213 0.94 27.06 -28.46
CA GLN A 213 1.52 27.61 -27.23
C GLN A 213 0.57 27.35 -26.02
N ASN A 214 -0.74 27.57 -26.19
CA ASN A 214 -1.75 27.26 -25.18
C ASN A 214 -1.82 25.74 -24.88
N ALA A 215 -1.67 24.90 -25.89
CA ALA A 215 -1.63 23.45 -25.76
C ALA A 215 -0.42 23.00 -24.94
N ILE A 216 0.77 23.55 -25.21
CA ILE A 216 1.99 23.28 -24.42
C ILE A 216 1.79 23.68 -22.97
N VAL A 217 1.27 24.89 -22.70
CA VAL A 217 0.98 25.36 -21.33
C VAL A 217 -0.05 24.46 -20.63
N SER A 218 -1.08 24.00 -21.35
CA SER A 218 -2.11 23.10 -20.79
C SER A 218 -1.52 21.73 -20.45
N LYS A 219 -0.70 21.16 -21.31
CA LYS A 219 0.04 19.93 -21.07
C LYS A 219 1.00 20.09 -19.88
N ASP A 220 1.74 21.20 -19.80
CA ASP A 220 2.66 21.47 -18.70
C ASP A 220 1.93 21.59 -17.35
N LYS A 221 0.74 22.19 -17.31
CA LYS A 221 -0.12 22.21 -16.13
C LYS A 221 -0.51 20.79 -15.67
N ILE A 222 -0.85 19.91 -16.62
CA ILE A 222 -1.18 18.52 -16.30
C ILE A 222 0.06 17.83 -15.72
N ARG A 223 1.22 17.96 -16.35
CA ARG A 223 2.48 17.38 -15.85
C ARG A 223 2.87 17.92 -14.47
N ALA A 224 2.73 19.21 -14.25
CA ALA A 224 2.99 19.82 -12.93
C ALA A 224 2.06 19.26 -11.84
N ALA A 225 0.78 19.04 -12.17
CA ALA A 225 -0.16 18.41 -11.25
C ALA A 225 0.18 16.94 -10.95
N LEU A 226 0.61 16.16 -11.97
CA LEU A 226 1.07 14.79 -11.79
C LEU A 226 2.33 14.73 -10.90
N GLY A 227 3.32 15.58 -11.14
CA GLY A 227 4.53 15.65 -10.31
C GLY A 227 4.25 16.07 -8.87
N ALA A 228 3.31 16.99 -8.65
CA ALA A 228 2.87 17.35 -7.30
C ALA A 228 2.19 16.18 -6.57
N LEU A 229 1.37 15.39 -7.28
CA LEU A 229 0.73 14.18 -6.73
C LEU A 229 1.76 13.09 -6.45
N GLU A 230 2.74 12.89 -7.31
CA GLU A 230 3.82 11.92 -7.12
C GLU A 230 4.63 12.25 -5.85
N ASN A 231 5.06 13.51 -5.69
CA ASN A 231 5.74 13.96 -4.49
C ASN A 231 4.88 13.77 -3.22
N ARG A 232 3.58 14.05 -3.32
CA ARG A 232 2.64 13.87 -2.22
C ARG A 232 2.49 12.39 -1.84
N LEU A 233 2.37 11.49 -2.82
CA LEU A 233 2.31 10.05 -2.58
C LEU A 233 3.62 9.52 -2.00
N SER A 234 4.78 9.98 -2.48
CA SER A 234 6.09 9.61 -1.93
C SER A 234 6.23 10.00 -0.46
N ASN A 235 5.81 11.21 -0.09
CA ASN A 235 5.80 11.65 1.30
C ASN A 235 4.81 10.82 2.15
N THR A 236 3.66 10.46 1.57
CA THR A 236 2.67 9.60 2.23
C THR A 236 3.24 8.22 2.48
N ILE A 237 3.92 7.61 1.50
CA ILE A 237 4.60 6.31 1.66
C ILE A 237 5.59 6.35 2.83
N THR A 238 6.42 7.38 2.89
CA THR A 238 7.39 7.54 4.00
C THR A 238 6.68 7.61 5.35
N ASN A 239 5.58 8.36 5.43
CA ASN A 239 4.79 8.48 6.67
C ASN A 239 4.16 7.14 7.06
N LEU A 240 3.53 6.43 6.10
CA LEU A 240 2.93 5.11 6.34
C LEU A 240 3.96 4.07 6.80
N GLN A 241 5.17 4.10 6.24
CA GLN A 241 6.26 3.22 6.66
C GLN A 241 6.70 3.50 8.10
N VAL A 242 6.89 4.77 8.47
CA VAL A 242 7.21 5.16 9.85
C VAL A 242 6.09 4.74 10.80
N GLN A 243 4.85 4.97 10.43
CA GLN A 243 3.70 4.58 11.23
C GLN A 243 3.60 3.05 11.40
N SER A 244 3.80 2.28 10.32
CA SER A 244 3.85 0.82 10.35
C SER A 244 4.96 0.32 11.26
N GLN A 245 6.17 0.92 11.19
CA GLN A 245 7.30 0.56 12.04
C GLN A 245 7.05 0.86 13.52
N ASN A 246 6.45 2.01 13.83
CA ASN A 246 6.10 2.35 15.21
C ASN A 246 5.04 1.42 15.79
N LEU A 247 4.01 1.07 14.99
CA LEU A 247 3.00 0.09 15.40
C LEU A 247 3.61 -1.29 15.59
N GLN A 248 4.53 -1.71 14.74
CA GLN A 248 5.24 -2.98 14.89
C GLN A 248 6.12 -3.00 16.14
N SER A 249 6.78 -1.89 16.48
CA SER A 249 7.53 -1.78 17.73
C SER A 249 6.61 -1.83 18.95
N ALA A 250 5.44 -1.21 18.90
CA ALA A 250 4.46 -1.27 19.97
C ALA A 250 3.82 -2.67 20.10
N GLU A 251 3.55 -3.34 18.98
CA GLU A 251 3.09 -4.73 18.95
C GLU A 251 4.11 -5.66 19.62
N SER A 252 5.40 -5.51 19.27
CA SER A 252 6.50 -6.29 19.84
C SER A 252 6.57 -6.13 21.36
N GLN A 253 6.44 -4.92 21.89
CA GLN A 253 6.43 -4.68 23.34
C GLN A 253 5.26 -5.38 24.06
N ILE A 254 4.12 -5.56 23.40
CA ILE A 254 2.96 -6.24 23.98
C ILE A 254 3.08 -7.75 23.81
N SER A 255 3.52 -8.21 22.67
CA SER A 255 3.39 -9.59 22.20
C SER A 255 4.63 -10.43 22.40
N ASP A 256 5.84 -9.85 22.27
CA ASP A 256 7.06 -10.63 22.26
C ASP A 256 7.50 -11.04 23.66
N VAL A 257 8.10 -12.20 23.77
CA VAL A 257 8.65 -12.72 25.01
C VAL A 257 10.11 -12.27 25.19
N ASP A 258 10.46 -11.87 26.40
CA ASP A 258 11.87 -11.75 26.81
C ASP A 258 12.44 -13.15 27.02
N VAL A 259 13.17 -13.64 26.02
CA VAL A 259 13.74 -15.00 26.01
C VAL A 259 14.64 -15.24 27.21
N ALA A 260 15.39 -14.23 27.68
CA ALA A 260 16.31 -14.40 28.82
C ALA A 260 15.54 -14.64 30.13
N SER A 261 14.48 -13.87 30.35
CA SER A 261 13.59 -14.02 31.50
C SER A 261 12.84 -15.35 31.45
N GLU A 262 12.25 -15.66 30.31
CA GLU A 262 11.43 -16.86 30.13
C GLU A 262 12.25 -18.16 30.22
N MET A 263 13.51 -18.16 29.73
CA MET A 263 14.43 -19.28 29.91
C MET A 263 14.75 -19.53 31.39
N THR A 264 14.83 -18.47 32.19
CA THR A 264 15.05 -18.60 33.63
C THR A 264 13.83 -19.24 34.32
N GLU A 265 12.61 -18.81 33.93
CA GLU A 265 11.36 -19.41 34.37
C GLU A 265 11.27 -20.89 33.95
N PHE A 266 11.57 -21.20 32.69
CA PHE A 266 11.57 -22.57 32.15
C PHE A 266 12.51 -23.51 32.93
N VAL A 267 13.77 -23.08 33.18
CA VAL A 267 14.73 -23.89 33.95
C VAL A 267 14.28 -24.08 35.38
N ARG A 268 13.73 -23.03 36.03
CA ARG A 268 13.17 -23.11 37.40
C ARG A 268 12.03 -24.14 37.43
N ASP A 269 11.10 -24.07 36.50
CA ASP A 269 9.93 -24.95 36.47
C ASP A 269 10.32 -26.40 36.10
N GLN A 270 11.34 -26.59 35.31
CA GLN A 270 11.93 -27.89 35.04
C GLN A 270 12.52 -28.51 36.32
N ILE A 271 13.26 -27.71 37.12
CA ILE A 271 13.82 -28.17 38.39
C ILE A 271 12.69 -28.46 39.41
N LEU A 272 11.66 -27.61 39.48
CA LEU A 272 10.51 -27.83 40.33
C LEU A 272 9.75 -29.12 39.97
N THR A 273 9.56 -29.39 38.66
CA THR A 273 8.92 -30.60 38.19
C THR A 273 9.73 -31.85 38.60
N GLN A 274 11.04 -31.84 38.41
CA GLN A 274 11.91 -32.95 38.82
C GLN A 274 11.86 -33.15 40.35
N SER A 275 11.89 -32.06 41.12
CA SER A 275 11.81 -32.09 42.56
C SER A 275 10.43 -32.60 43.06
N ALA A 276 9.34 -32.16 42.38
CA ALA A 276 7.99 -32.62 42.73
C ALA A 276 7.80 -34.14 42.47
N VAL A 277 8.37 -34.67 41.37
CA VAL A 277 8.38 -36.12 41.11
C VAL A 277 9.12 -36.90 42.20
N ALA A 278 10.30 -36.39 42.63
CA ALA A 278 11.06 -36.99 43.73
C ALA A 278 10.30 -36.98 45.08
N MET A 279 9.66 -35.84 45.37
CA MET A 279 8.83 -35.67 46.58
C MET A 279 7.58 -36.58 46.55
N LEU A 280 6.93 -36.72 45.38
CA LEU A 280 5.82 -37.63 45.21
C LEU A 280 6.23 -39.10 45.49
N SER A 281 7.39 -39.51 44.96
CA SER A 281 7.96 -40.83 45.22
C SER A 281 8.22 -41.04 46.72
N GLN A 282 8.77 -40.05 47.39
CA GLN A 282 9.04 -40.10 48.85
C GLN A 282 7.74 -40.11 49.64
N ALA A 283 6.76 -39.30 49.27
CA ALA A 283 5.45 -39.27 49.93
C ALA A 283 4.69 -40.65 49.82
N ASN A 284 4.87 -41.34 48.70
CA ASN A 284 4.28 -42.70 48.51
C ASN A 284 5.03 -43.79 49.26
N ASN A 285 6.29 -43.61 49.63
CA ASN A 285 7.07 -44.58 50.41
C ASN A 285 6.80 -44.46 51.93
N LEU A 286 6.41 -43.28 52.47
CA LEU A 286 6.13 -43.10 53.89
C LEU A 286 5.05 -44.06 54.44
N PRO A 287 3.87 -44.25 53.79
CA PRO A 287 2.87 -45.20 54.29
C PRO A 287 3.35 -46.65 54.22
N LYS A 288 4.19 -47.00 53.24
CA LYS A 288 4.77 -48.37 53.09
C LYS A 288 5.72 -48.69 54.24
N MET A 289 6.57 -47.75 54.65
CA MET A 289 7.46 -47.90 55.82
C MET A 289 6.65 -48.02 57.09
N ALA A 290 5.56 -47.29 57.25
CA ALA A 290 4.68 -47.39 58.42
C ALA A 290 4.00 -48.76 58.51
N LEU A 291 3.55 -49.32 57.36
CA LEU A 291 3.00 -50.70 57.30
C LEU A 291 4.04 -51.75 57.60
N GLN A 292 5.30 -51.61 57.19
CA GLN A 292 6.39 -52.49 57.57
C GLN A 292 6.74 -52.47 59.04
N LEU A 293 6.61 -51.32 59.73
CA LEU A 293 6.80 -51.19 61.17
C LEU A 293 5.63 -51.76 61.99
N MET A 294 4.44 -51.85 61.44
CA MET A 294 3.26 -52.41 62.11
C MET A 294 3.04 -53.90 61.86
N GLY A 295 3.69 -54.45 60.82
CA GLY A 295 3.53 -55.88 60.41
C GLY A 295 4.74 -56.75 60.64
N GLY A 296 5.80 -56.24 61.37
CA GLY A 296 6.96 -56.98 61.82
C GLY A 296 6.88 -57.39 63.25
#